data_fd9265e53c39e5cf1482718e603bcec2
#
_entry.id   fd9265e53c39e5cf1482718e603bcec2
#
_cell.length_a   1.000
_cell.length_b   1.000
_cell.length_c   1.000
_cell.angle_alpha   90.00
_cell.angle_beta   90.00
_cell.angle_gamma   90.00
#
_symmetry.space_group_name_H-M   'P 1'
#
loop_
_entity.id
_entity.type
_entity.pdbx_description
1 polymer ?
#
loop_
_entity_poly.entity_id
_entity_poly.type
_entity_poly.pdbx_seq_one_letter_code
_entity_poly.pdbx_strand_id
1 'polypeptide(L)'
;MLAAGCGQRQDDDEGLSIFKYNESAGILTLDPIYAKDLPHIWACNQLFNSLVAFDDQMNLVPMVAKSWDISEDGKTYIFHLRNDVQFHEDTCFMVQSEVPELVEGPTSRFVTAQDFVYSFNRVVDKRLSSPGMWIFSSVKQNDEQYAFTALDDTTFQIELSKPFPPFLGILSMTYASVVPHEAIEYYGDDFRSHPVGTGPFKFQYWKENVKLVFRKNLNYFECDEAGERLPYIDAVSISFLIDKQVAFLEFIKSKFDFMSGIDARYKDELLTYDGQLRKKYEDKIELITEPYLNTEYFSFFIDPNDPLGPDRACALRQAVSLCIDREKMLRYLRNGIGEPGTGGMIPAGLPGHSNTIGYGYDLKQAQRLVAENHLEGYLLQLSTVADYADIGKFVQSQVEQIGLQCKMEVMPPATMRSMRATGSLQFFRSSWVADYPDAENYLSLFTTSNFAPSGPNYTHYTNPKYDKLYDKALLCNDLEQRAQYYT
;
A
#
# COMPACT_ATOMS: atom_id res chain seq x y z
N MET A 1 34.10 -45.86 -12.89
CA MET A 1 32.66 -45.94 -12.55
C MET A 1 32.45 -45.29 -11.21
N LEU A 2 31.97 -44.07 -11.19
CA LEU A 2 31.56 -43.37 -9.98
C LEU A 2 30.07 -43.12 -10.16
N ALA A 3 29.24 -43.84 -9.41
CA ALA A 3 27.82 -43.65 -9.34
C ALA A 3 27.55 -42.45 -8.43
N ALA A 4 27.14 -41.31 -9.00
CA ALA A 4 26.58 -40.22 -8.23
C ALA A 4 25.15 -40.60 -7.85
N GLY A 5 24.92 -40.89 -6.59
CA GLY A 5 23.60 -41.06 -6.00
C GLY A 5 22.89 -39.73 -5.99
N CYS A 6 21.86 -39.56 -6.82
CA CYS A 6 20.81 -38.58 -6.60
C CYS A 6 20.04 -38.95 -5.33
N GLY A 7 20.41 -38.37 -4.21
CA GLY A 7 19.58 -38.37 -3.02
C GLY A 7 18.29 -37.62 -3.33
N GLN A 8 17.18 -38.33 -3.46
CA GLN A 8 15.86 -37.77 -3.30
C GLN A 8 15.82 -37.15 -1.90
N ARG A 9 15.78 -35.82 -1.79
CA ARG A 9 15.26 -35.16 -0.59
C ARG A 9 13.81 -35.63 -0.46
N GLN A 10 13.56 -36.50 0.49
CA GLN A 10 12.22 -36.79 0.97
C GLN A 10 11.58 -35.44 1.34
N ASP A 11 10.33 -35.25 0.91
CA ASP A 11 9.51 -34.13 1.35
C ASP A 11 9.31 -34.26 2.87
N ASP A 12 10.09 -33.50 3.65
CA ASP A 12 9.89 -33.34 5.10
C ASP A 12 8.59 -32.53 5.42
N ASP A 13 7.74 -32.32 4.42
CA ASP A 13 6.49 -31.54 4.52
C ASP A 13 5.24 -32.44 4.73
N GLU A 14 5.36 -33.77 4.81
CA GLU A 14 4.24 -34.66 5.14
C GLU A 14 3.69 -34.36 6.56
N GLY A 15 2.47 -33.83 6.59
CA GLY A 15 1.76 -33.51 7.84
C GLY A 15 1.82 -32.05 8.27
N LEU A 16 2.53 -31.16 7.57
CA LEU A 16 2.57 -29.73 7.86
C LEU A 16 1.42 -28.99 7.16
N SER A 17 0.83 -28.03 7.89
CA SER A 17 -0.13 -27.07 7.34
C SER A 17 0.62 -25.93 6.66
N ILE A 18 0.64 -25.90 5.32
CA ILE A 18 1.42 -24.94 4.54
C ILE A 18 0.46 -24.09 3.69
N PHE A 19 0.48 -22.77 3.89
CA PHE A 19 -0.22 -21.84 3.00
C PHE A 19 0.63 -21.51 1.77
N LYS A 20 0.09 -21.79 0.59
CA LYS A 20 0.80 -21.66 -0.69
C LYS A 20 0.15 -20.62 -1.57
N TYR A 21 0.91 -19.64 -2.04
CA TYR A 21 0.44 -18.69 -3.03
C TYR A 21 1.51 -18.30 -4.04
N ASN A 22 1.10 -17.61 -5.10
CA ASN A 22 2.00 -17.13 -6.15
C ASN A 22 2.07 -15.61 -6.15
N GLU A 23 3.31 -15.08 -6.20
CA GLU A 23 3.57 -13.66 -6.38
C GLU A 23 4.25 -13.40 -7.75
N SER A 24 3.47 -12.93 -8.71
CA SER A 24 3.92 -12.76 -10.09
C SER A 24 4.91 -11.61 -10.29
N ALA A 25 4.89 -10.61 -9.43
CA ALA A 25 5.77 -9.45 -9.52
C ALA A 25 7.19 -9.72 -9.00
N GLY A 26 7.37 -10.82 -8.25
CA GLY A 26 8.62 -11.15 -7.58
C GLY A 26 8.90 -10.28 -6.35
N ILE A 27 9.91 -10.70 -5.60
CA ILE A 27 10.41 -10.00 -4.40
C ILE A 27 11.90 -9.81 -4.57
N LEU A 28 12.41 -8.62 -4.28
CA LEU A 28 13.83 -8.28 -4.44
C LEU A 28 14.55 -8.13 -3.10
N THR A 29 13.81 -7.87 -2.03
CA THR A 29 14.34 -7.65 -0.69
C THR A 29 13.31 -8.00 0.37
N LEU A 30 13.76 -8.49 1.50
CA LEU A 30 12.98 -8.69 2.72
C LEU A 30 13.36 -7.69 3.81
N ASP A 31 14.16 -6.69 3.48
CA ASP A 31 14.45 -5.58 4.38
C ASP A 31 13.27 -4.59 4.41
N PRO A 32 12.61 -4.40 5.57
CA PRO A 32 11.37 -3.64 5.67
C PRO A 32 11.51 -2.17 5.26
N ILE A 33 12.71 -1.57 5.38
CA ILE A 33 12.89 -0.17 4.97
C ILE A 33 12.76 0.05 3.45
N TYR A 34 12.74 -1.02 2.64
CA TYR A 34 12.57 -0.98 1.18
C TYR A 34 11.23 -1.57 0.70
N ALA A 35 10.32 -1.92 1.61
CA ALA A 35 9.03 -2.53 1.30
C ALA A 35 8.02 -1.51 0.73
N LYS A 36 8.23 -1.08 -0.52
CA LYS A 36 7.47 0.00 -1.18
C LYS A 36 6.26 -0.45 -2.01
N ASP A 37 6.05 -1.73 -2.17
CA ASP A 37 4.95 -2.31 -2.95
C ASP A 37 4.37 -3.55 -2.28
N LEU A 38 3.16 -3.95 -2.67
CA LEU A 38 2.40 -5.01 -2.00
C LEU A 38 3.17 -6.33 -1.84
N PRO A 39 3.90 -6.86 -2.85
CA PRO A 39 4.67 -8.09 -2.69
C PRO A 39 5.68 -8.04 -1.55
N HIS A 40 6.42 -6.93 -1.44
CA HIS A 40 7.40 -6.74 -0.37
C HIS A 40 6.71 -6.52 0.98
N ILE A 41 5.64 -5.71 1.02
CA ILE A 41 4.84 -5.44 2.22
C ILE A 41 4.27 -6.74 2.79
N TRP A 42 3.62 -7.57 1.96
CA TRP A 42 3.04 -8.84 2.39
C TRP A 42 4.07 -9.82 2.94
N ALA A 43 5.23 -9.92 2.28
CA ALA A 43 6.30 -10.79 2.76
C ALA A 43 6.91 -10.27 4.07
N CYS A 44 7.20 -8.98 4.17
CA CYS A 44 7.77 -8.38 5.37
C CYS A 44 6.81 -8.42 6.56
N ASN A 45 5.50 -8.24 6.35
CA ASN A 45 4.50 -8.33 7.43
C ASN A 45 4.40 -9.74 8.05
N GLN A 46 4.89 -10.79 7.37
CA GLN A 46 5.00 -12.11 7.97
C GLN A 46 6.22 -12.23 8.90
N LEU A 47 7.22 -11.38 8.72
CA LEU A 47 8.51 -11.47 9.37
C LEU A 47 8.72 -10.43 10.47
N PHE A 48 8.03 -9.28 10.39
CA PHE A 48 8.29 -8.13 11.24
C PHE A 48 7.00 -7.59 11.85
N ASN A 49 7.14 -6.86 12.95
CA ASN A 49 6.07 -6.08 13.57
C ASN A 49 6.51 -4.63 13.79
N SER A 50 5.54 -3.74 13.82
CA SER A 50 5.66 -2.32 14.17
C SER A 50 5.14 -2.05 15.59
N LEU A 51 5.13 -0.79 16.02
CA LEU A 51 4.58 -0.39 17.33
C LEU A 51 3.08 -0.68 17.45
N VAL A 52 2.34 -0.43 16.38
CA VAL A 52 0.88 -0.54 16.28
C VAL A 52 0.50 -1.23 14.97
N ALA A 53 -0.71 -1.75 14.89
CA ALA A 53 -1.27 -2.36 13.67
C ALA A 53 -2.70 -1.91 13.45
N PHE A 54 -3.30 -2.30 12.32
CA PHE A 54 -4.73 -2.20 12.08
C PHE A 54 -5.36 -3.60 12.16
N ASP A 55 -6.55 -3.67 12.77
CA ASP A 55 -7.41 -4.86 12.72
C ASP A 55 -8.19 -4.93 11.40
N ASP A 56 -8.96 -6.00 11.22
CA ASP A 56 -9.78 -6.22 10.02
C ASP A 56 -10.89 -5.16 9.82
N GLN A 57 -11.23 -4.41 10.87
CA GLN A 57 -12.16 -3.29 10.82
C GLN A 57 -11.47 -1.93 10.63
N MET A 58 -10.17 -1.93 10.37
CA MET A 58 -9.33 -0.73 10.24
C MET A 58 -9.24 0.12 11.52
N ASN A 59 -9.44 -0.48 12.69
CA ASN A 59 -9.14 0.16 13.95
C ASN A 59 -7.67 0.01 14.28
N LEU A 60 -7.08 1.07 14.80
CA LEU A 60 -5.70 1.02 15.27
C LEU A 60 -5.62 0.23 16.58
N VAL A 61 -4.77 -0.79 16.61
CA VAL A 61 -4.60 -1.72 17.72
C VAL A 61 -3.15 -1.78 18.19
N PRO A 62 -2.91 -2.10 19.48
CA PRO A 62 -1.58 -2.40 19.99
C PRO A 62 -0.90 -3.54 19.23
N MET A 63 0.44 -3.45 19.05
CA MET A 63 1.26 -4.54 18.50
C MET A 63 2.49 -4.74 19.41
N VAL A 64 3.69 -4.25 19.08
CA VAL A 64 4.84 -4.28 19.98
C VAL A 64 4.67 -3.29 21.13
N ALA A 65 4.02 -2.16 20.89
CA ALA A 65 3.53 -1.31 21.97
C ALA A 65 2.21 -1.88 22.52
N LYS A 66 2.12 -2.11 23.82
CA LYS A 66 0.88 -2.53 24.51
C LYS A 66 -0.10 -1.36 24.74
N SER A 67 0.41 -0.11 24.74
CA SER A 67 -0.35 1.13 24.89
C SER A 67 0.52 2.32 24.52
N TRP A 68 -0.10 3.49 24.36
CA TRP A 68 0.60 4.76 24.11
C TRP A 68 -0.16 5.92 24.75
N ASP A 69 0.60 6.99 25.04
CA ASP A 69 0.09 8.27 25.49
C ASP A 69 0.43 9.36 24.47
N ILE A 70 -0.47 10.32 24.28
CA ILE A 70 -0.26 11.49 23.41
C ILE A 70 -0.40 12.73 24.29
N SER A 71 0.57 13.64 24.22
CA SER A 71 0.50 14.93 24.93
C SER A 71 -0.70 15.76 24.48
N GLU A 72 -1.18 16.66 25.32
CA GLU A 72 -2.33 17.53 25.03
C GLU A 72 -2.14 18.38 23.78
N ASP A 73 -0.89 18.78 23.49
CA ASP A 73 -0.55 19.53 22.26
C ASP A 73 -0.38 18.65 21.00
N GLY A 74 -0.58 17.32 21.14
CA GLY A 74 -0.52 16.35 20.04
C GLY A 74 0.87 16.14 19.43
N LYS A 75 1.95 16.52 20.14
CA LYS A 75 3.31 16.47 19.60
C LYS A 75 4.20 15.40 20.17
N THR A 76 3.95 14.95 21.40
CA THR A 76 4.75 13.93 22.05
C THR A 76 3.96 12.64 22.15
N TYR A 77 4.53 11.57 21.61
CA TYR A 77 4.00 10.23 21.67
C TYR A 77 4.90 9.37 22.53
N ILE A 78 4.34 8.73 23.56
CA ILE A 78 5.06 7.83 24.45
C ILE A 78 4.45 6.44 24.31
N PHE A 79 5.25 5.48 23.85
CA PHE A 79 4.84 4.10 23.65
C PHE A 79 5.36 3.23 24.78
N HIS A 80 4.45 2.46 25.41
CA HIS A 80 4.78 1.46 26.40
C HIS A 80 4.90 0.09 25.75
N LEU A 81 6.09 -0.42 25.61
CA LEU A 81 6.37 -1.66 24.93
C LEU A 81 5.96 -2.88 25.76
N ARG A 82 5.63 -3.96 25.06
CA ARG A 82 5.53 -5.31 25.64
C ARG A 82 6.92 -5.77 26.06
N ASN A 83 6.98 -6.66 27.02
CA ASN A 83 8.23 -7.26 27.53
C ASN A 83 8.38 -8.75 27.14
N ASP A 84 7.47 -9.26 26.31
CA ASP A 84 7.40 -10.64 25.86
C ASP A 84 7.64 -10.81 24.34
N VAL A 85 8.01 -9.74 23.64
CA VAL A 85 8.34 -9.77 22.21
C VAL A 85 9.80 -10.13 22.04
N GLN A 86 10.07 -11.24 21.35
CA GLN A 86 11.42 -11.71 21.02
C GLN A 86 11.69 -11.59 19.53
N PHE A 87 12.94 -11.30 19.17
CA PHE A 87 13.42 -11.48 17.79
C PHE A 87 13.45 -12.96 17.43
N HIS A 88 13.40 -13.26 16.14
CA HIS A 88 13.59 -14.62 15.63
C HIS A 88 14.96 -15.15 16.07
N GLU A 89 15.02 -16.45 16.35
CA GLU A 89 16.30 -17.11 16.63
C GLU A 89 17.23 -17.03 15.41
N ASP A 90 18.42 -16.51 15.65
CA ASP A 90 19.44 -16.37 14.60
C ASP A 90 20.85 -16.36 15.19
N THR A 91 21.83 -16.73 14.37
CA THR A 91 23.25 -16.76 14.74
C THR A 91 23.83 -15.35 14.98
N CYS A 92 23.19 -14.29 14.49
CA CYS A 92 23.65 -12.91 14.70
C CYS A 92 23.67 -12.48 16.18
N PHE A 93 22.92 -13.16 17.06
CA PHE A 93 22.91 -12.91 18.49
C PHE A 93 24.01 -13.66 19.25
N MET A 94 24.70 -14.61 18.61
CA MET A 94 25.75 -15.36 19.25
C MET A 94 27.03 -14.54 19.34
N VAL A 95 27.61 -14.46 20.53
CA VAL A 95 28.90 -13.78 20.69
C VAL A 95 29.99 -14.65 20.03
N GLN A 96 30.78 -14.08 19.13
CA GLN A 96 31.95 -14.76 18.62
C GLN A 96 32.95 -14.95 19.77
N SER A 97 33.13 -16.19 20.22
CA SER A 97 34.17 -16.57 21.14
C SER A 97 35.56 -16.39 20.49
N GLU A 98 36.58 -16.02 21.28
CA GLU A 98 37.97 -15.99 20.79
C GLU A 98 38.46 -17.36 20.31
N VAL A 99 37.71 -18.45 20.61
CA VAL A 99 37.94 -19.80 20.13
C VAL A 99 36.99 -20.10 18.97
N PRO A 100 37.45 -20.22 17.72
CA PRO A 100 36.63 -20.32 16.51
C PRO A 100 35.63 -21.47 16.46
N GLU A 101 35.71 -22.44 17.34
CA GLU A 101 34.87 -23.65 17.34
C GLU A 101 33.76 -23.63 18.43
N LEU A 102 33.71 -22.59 19.28
CA LEU A 102 32.71 -22.47 20.35
C LEU A 102 31.96 -21.16 20.16
N VAL A 103 30.83 -21.22 19.45
CA VAL A 103 29.83 -20.15 19.41
C VAL A 103 28.88 -20.39 20.58
N GLU A 104 29.03 -19.62 21.66
CA GLU A 104 28.16 -19.71 22.84
C GLU A 104 27.36 -18.41 22.97
N GLY A 105 26.12 -18.51 23.34
CA GLY A 105 25.25 -17.36 23.64
C GLY A 105 23.79 -17.61 23.31
N PRO A 106 22.91 -16.68 23.69
CA PRO A 106 21.51 -16.77 23.32
C PRO A 106 21.36 -16.63 21.80
N THR A 107 20.45 -17.40 21.22
CA THR A 107 20.10 -17.33 19.81
C THR A 107 19.02 -16.28 19.51
N SER A 108 18.54 -15.57 20.53
CA SER A 108 17.53 -14.53 20.46
C SER A 108 17.60 -13.62 21.68
N ARG A 109 16.93 -12.46 21.60
CA ARG A 109 16.70 -11.56 22.75
C ARG A 109 15.37 -10.84 22.62
N PHE A 110 14.93 -10.24 23.74
CA PHE A 110 13.73 -9.39 23.77
C PHE A 110 13.98 -8.05 23.05
N VAL A 111 12.89 -7.50 22.50
CA VAL A 111 12.85 -6.17 21.92
C VAL A 111 12.90 -5.13 23.03
N THR A 112 13.66 -4.07 22.81
CA THR A 112 13.75 -2.91 23.67
C THR A 112 13.40 -1.62 22.93
N ALA A 113 13.16 -0.53 23.66
CA ALA A 113 12.95 0.79 23.06
C ALA A 113 14.14 1.27 22.22
N GLN A 114 15.36 0.83 22.56
CA GLN A 114 16.57 1.17 21.79
C GLN A 114 16.54 0.55 20.39
N ASP A 115 15.87 -0.59 20.20
CA ASP A 115 15.73 -1.20 18.88
C ASP A 115 14.83 -0.36 17.95
N PHE A 116 13.81 0.31 18.49
CA PHE A 116 13.01 1.26 17.75
C PHE A 116 13.80 2.53 17.42
N VAL A 117 14.60 3.06 18.33
CA VAL A 117 15.52 4.18 18.05
C VAL A 117 16.44 3.81 16.89
N TYR A 118 17.04 2.62 16.93
CA TYR A 118 17.91 2.13 15.87
C TYR A 118 17.17 2.00 14.53
N SER A 119 16.04 1.27 14.53
CA SER A 119 15.27 0.98 13.34
C SER A 119 14.76 2.25 12.64
N PHE A 120 14.25 3.21 13.40
CA PHE A 120 13.71 4.46 12.85
C PHE A 120 14.82 5.38 12.33
N ASN A 121 15.95 5.47 13.04
CA ASN A 121 17.13 6.18 12.51
C ASN A 121 17.65 5.54 11.22
N ARG A 122 17.53 4.21 11.06
CA ARG A 122 17.89 3.52 9.83
C ARG A 122 16.98 3.92 8.66
N VAL A 123 15.67 4.11 8.88
CA VAL A 123 14.74 4.57 7.83
C VAL A 123 15.08 5.97 7.34
N VAL A 124 15.50 6.86 8.21
CA VAL A 124 15.81 8.27 7.89
C VAL A 124 17.28 8.50 7.51
N ASP A 125 18.10 7.46 7.52
CA ASP A 125 19.49 7.55 7.07
C ASP A 125 19.57 7.78 5.56
N LYS A 126 19.98 8.98 5.16
CA LYS A 126 20.11 9.38 3.76
C LYS A 126 21.01 8.46 2.93
N ARG A 127 21.98 7.79 3.57
CA ARG A 127 22.89 6.87 2.90
C ARG A 127 22.20 5.61 2.40
N LEU A 128 21.15 5.18 3.10
CA LEU A 128 20.34 4.00 2.74
C LEU A 128 19.27 4.31 1.68
N SER A 129 18.94 5.60 1.49
CA SER A 129 17.95 6.03 0.48
C SER A 129 16.62 5.27 0.58
N SER A 130 16.14 5.02 1.81
CA SER A 130 14.87 4.35 2.03
C SER A 130 13.71 5.10 1.36
N PRO A 131 12.86 4.44 0.58
CA PRO A 131 11.63 5.05 0.08
C PRO A 131 10.63 5.38 1.20
N GLY A 132 10.81 4.82 2.40
CA GLY A 132 10.00 5.08 3.60
C GLY A 132 10.42 6.31 4.40
N MET A 133 11.46 7.05 4.02
CA MET A 133 11.94 8.22 4.80
C MET A 133 10.83 9.23 5.10
N TRP A 134 9.86 9.38 4.22
CA TRP A 134 8.77 10.35 4.35
C TRP A 134 7.86 10.11 5.57
N ILE A 135 7.75 8.87 6.07
CA ILE A 135 6.87 8.54 7.21
C ILE A 135 7.27 9.31 8.48
N PHE A 136 8.50 9.73 8.58
CA PHE A 136 9.03 10.51 9.70
C PHE A 136 9.23 12.00 9.39
N SER A 137 8.66 12.51 8.29
CA SER A 137 8.78 13.93 7.90
C SER A 137 8.20 14.91 8.93
N SER A 138 7.23 14.48 9.73
CA SER A 138 6.62 15.25 10.82
C SER A 138 7.43 15.23 12.12
N VAL A 139 8.38 14.31 12.26
CA VAL A 139 9.20 14.18 13.46
C VAL A 139 10.15 15.37 13.59
N LYS A 140 10.27 15.87 14.80
CA LYS A 140 11.17 16.98 15.13
C LYS A 140 12.62 16.58 14.93
N GLN A 141 13.40 17.46 14.35
CA GLN A 141 14.85 17.32 14.19
C GLN A 141 15.58 18.35 15.02
N ASN A 142 16.58 17.91 15.76
CA ASN A 142 17.52 18.75 16.50
C ASN A 142 18.92 18.44 15.95
N ASP A 143 19.57 19.43 15.33
CA ASP A 143 20.93 19.30 14.78
C ASP A 143 21.16 18.02 13.93
N GLU A 144 20.27 17.76 12.98
CA GLU A 144 20.22 16.57 12.11
C GLU A 144 19.82 15.23 12.78
N GLN A 145 19.54 15.23 14.08
CA GLN A 145 19.02 14.04 14.77
C GLN A 145 17.51 14.12 14.91
N TYR A 146 16.84 13.03 14.54
CA TYR A 146 15.40 12.88 14.75
C TYR A 146 15.12 12.62 16.23
N ALA A 147 14.01 13.16 16.73
CA ALA A 147 13.60 13.04 18.12
C ALA A 147 12.97 11.67 18.44
N PHE A 148 13.78 10.63 18.32
CA PHE A 148 13.51 9.26 18.76
C PHE A 148 14.29 8.99 20.03
N THR A 149 13.62 8.64 21.13
CA THR A 149 14.28 8.50 22.43
C THR A 149 13.78 7.24 23.17
N ALA A 150 14.69 6.38 23.56
CA ALA A 150 14.43 5.34 24.54
C ALA A 150 14.56 5.95 25.95
N LEU A 151 13.45 6.09 26.67
CA LEU A 151 13.45 6.60 28.04
C LEU A 151 13.93 5.54 29.03
N ASP A 152 13.59 4.29 28.75
CA ASP A 152 14.07 3.06 29.38
C ASP A 152 13.88 1.89 28.38
N ASP A 153 14.15 0.65 28.79
CA ASP A 153 14.06 -0.53 27.91
C ASP A 153 12.67 -0.76 27.33
N THR A 154 11.61 -0.28 27.99
CA THR A 154 10.20 -0.52 27.63
C THR A 154 9.43 0.74 27.28
N THR A 155 10.06 1.90 27.33
CA THR A 155 9.41 3.20 27.09
C THR A 155 10.10 3.95 25.96
N PHE A 156 9.38 4.10 24.85
CA PHE A 156 9.87 4.76 23.64
C PHE A 156 9.11 6.05 23.37
N GLN A 157 9.83 7.15 23.12
CA GLN A 157 9.24 8.46 22.84
C GLN A 157 9.57 8.97 21.45
N ILE A 158 8.56 9.59 20.80
CA ILE A 158 8.71 10.34 19.54
C ILE A 158 8.19 11.77 19.77
N GLU A 159 8.94 12.79 19.34
CA GLU A 159 8.46 14.17 19.31
C GLU A 159 8.22 14.63 17.87
N LEU A 160 7.05 15.22 17.62
CA LEU A 160 6.70 15.84 16.34
C LEU A 160 7.00 17.35 16.34
N SER A 161 7.30 17.90 15.18
CA SER A 161 7.47 19.36 14.99
C SER A 161 6.14 20.10 15.09
N LYS A 162 5.03 19.47 14.67
CA LYS A 162 3.65 19.95 14.75
C LYS A 162 2.71 18.78 14.98
N PRO A 163 1.50 18.99 15.55
CA PRO A 163 0.52 17.92 15.69
C PRO A 163 0.21 17.30 14.32
N PHE A 164 0.10 15.97 14.31
CA PHE A 164 -0.24 15.23 13.09
C PHE A 164 -1.00 13.96 13.46
N PRO A 165 -2.34 14.01 13.62
CA PRO A 165 -3.16 12.89 14.05
C PRO A 165 -3.00 11.59 13.24
N PRO A 166 -2.79 11.62 11.90
CA PRO A 166 -2.54 10.39 11.14
C PRO A 166 -1.25 9.65 11.49
N PHE A 167 -0.36 10.23 12.29
CA PHE A 167 0.97 9.69 12.59
C PHE A 167 0.94 8.26 13.15
N LEU A 168 -0.02 7.95 14.03
CA LEU A 168 -0.16 6.58 14.54
C LEU A 168 -0.47 5.57 13.43
N GLY A 169 -1.33 5.94 12.49
CA GLY A 169 -1.62 5.10 11.32
C GLY A 169 -0.38 4.87 10.46
N ILE A 170 0.46 5.89 10.29
CA ILE A 170 1.74 5.77 9.57
C ILE A 170 2.69 4.79 10.27
N LEU A 171 2.68 4.75 11.61
CA LEU A 171 3.54 3.83 12.38
C LEU A 171 3.13 2.35 12.27
N SER A 172 2.00 2.02 11.67
CA SER A 172 1.63 0.64 11.31
C SER A 172 2.26 0.17 10.01
N MET A 173 2.82 1.07 9.20
CA MET A 173 3.42 0.73 7.92
C MET A 173 4.67 -0.15 8.10
N THR A 174 4.90 -1.03 7.16
CA THR A 174 6.06 -1.95 7.16
C THR A 174 7.40 -1.23 7.34
N TYR A 175 7.55 0.01 6.86
CA TYR A 175 8.74 0.82 7.08
C TYR A 175 9.05 1.08 8.56
N ALA A 176 8.03 1.09 9.43
CA ALA A 176 8.16 1.30 10.87
C ALA A 176 8.37 -0.01 11.65
N SER A 177 8.76 -1.08 10.99
CA SER A 177 9.10 -2.35 11.63
C SER A 177 10.37 -2.27 12.47
N VAL A 178 10.38 -3.00 13.58
CA VAL A 178 11.57 -3.14 14.43
C VAL A 178 12.51 -4.21 13.88
N VAL A 179 13.80 -3.92 13.85
CA VAL A 179 14.88 -4.82 13.45
C VAL A 179 16.01 -4.79 14.49
N PRO A 180 16.68 -5.92 14.76
CA PRO A 180 17.82 -5.93 15.68
C PRO A 180 19.08 -5.39 14.98
N HIS A 181 19.82 -4.55 15.67
CA HIS A 181 21.07 -4.00 15.11
C HIS A 181 22.10 -5.10 14.85
N GLU A 182 22.11 -6.15 15.64
CA GLU A 182 23.03 -7.29 15.49
C GLU A 182 22.88 -7.96 14.12
N ALA A 183 21.63 -8.13 13.64
CA ALA A 183 21.41 -8.74 12.34
C ALA A 183 21.90 -7.84 11.19
N ILE A 184 21.70 -6.52 11.32
CA ILE A 184 22.19 -5.57 10.32
C ILE A 184 23.72 -5.53 10.30
N GLU A 185 24.37 -5.57 11.45
CA GLU A 185 25.84 -5.60 11.57
C GLU A 185 26.43 -6.93 11.07
N TYR A 186 25.74 -8.05 11.36
CA TYR A 186 26.19 -9.40 11.00
C TYR A 186 26.06 -9.68 9.49
N TYR A 187 24.90 -9.33 8.91
CA TYR A 187 24.58 -9.66 7.51
C TYR A 187 24.92 -8.51 6.54
N GLY A 188 25.02 -7.27 7.00
CA GLY A 188 25.24 -6.11 6.13
C GLY A 188 24.21 -6.04 4.99
N ASP A 189 24.69 -5.95 3.75
CA ASP A 189 23.82 -5.90 2.56
C ASP A 189 23.03 -7.21 2.33
N ASP A 190 23.46 -8.33 2.88
CA ASP A 190 22.77 -9.62 2.78
C ASP A 190 21.57 -9.72 3.73
N PHE A 191 21.33 -8.75 4.63
CA PHE A 191 20.11 -8.68 5.44
C PHE A 191 18.84 -8.71 4.58
N ARG A 192 18.90 -8.20 3.36
CA ARG A 192 17.81 -8.28 2.37
C ARG A 192 17.29 -9.71 2.14
N SER A 193 18.13 -10.73 2.37
CA SER A 193 17.83 -12.16 2.16
C SER A 193 18.01 -13.01 3.43
N HIS A 194 18.38 -12.39 4.54
CA HIS A 194 18.53 -13.00 5.86
C HIS A 194 17.80 -12.16 6.92
N PRO A 195 16.48 -11.98 6.75
CA PRO A 195 15.70 -11.11 7.63
C PRO A 195 15.56 -11.75 9.02
N VAL A 196 15.81 -10.96 10.05
CA VAL A 196 15.55 -11.29 11.45
C VAL A 196 14.58 -10.28 12.01
N GLY A 197 13.37 -10.72 12.34
CA GLY A 197 12.30 -9.86 12.83
C GLY A 197 11.62 -10.46 14.06
N THR A 198 10.39 -10.04 14.31
CA THR A 198 9.58 -10.46 15.48
C THR A 198 8.27 -11.12 15.05
N GLY A 199 8.01 -11.24 13.76
CA GLY A 199 6.74 -11.62 13.17
C GLY A 199 6.29 -13.06 13.43
N PRO A 200 5.07 -13.39 13.00
CA PRO A 200 4.48 -14.72 13.20
C PRO A 200 5.22 -15.85 12.47
N PHE A 201 5.94 -15.51 11.45
CA PHE A 201 6.80 -16.46 10.74
C PHE A 201 8.25 -15.98 10.75
N LYS A 202 9.19 -16.93 10.67
CA LYS A 202 10.62 -16.69 10.51
C LYS A 202 11.09 -17.19 9.15
N PHE A 203 12.13 -16.53 8.62
CA PHE A 203 12.76 -16.90 7.36
C PHE A 203 13.30 -18.35 7.42
N GLN A 204 13.04 -19.10 6.34
CA GLN A 204 13.57 -20.46 6.20
C GLN A 204 14.44 -20.60 4.97
N TYR A 205 13.96 -20.13 3.82
CA TYR A 205 14.63 -20.39 2.56
C TYR A 205 14.14 -19.43 1.48
N TRP A 206 15.06 -18.93 0.67
CA TRP A 206 14.76 -18.13 -0.51
C TRP A 206 15.64 -18.51 -1.69
N LYS A 207 15.02 -18.93 -2.79
CA LYS A 207 15.63 -19.03 -4.10
C LYS A 207 14.97 -18.00 -5.00
N GLU A 208 15.70 -16.93 -5.30
CA GLU A 208 15.20 -15.80 -6.08
C GLU A 208 14.48 -16.27 -7.36
N ASN A 209 13.33 -15.64 -7.66
CA ASN A 209 12.46 -15.95 -8.80
C ASN A 209 11.95 -17.40 -8.88
N VAL A 210 12.09 -18.19 -7.83
CA VAL A 210 11.61 -19.58 -7.78
C VAL A 210 10.69 -19.81 -6.59
N LYS A 211 11.20 -19.63 -5.37
CA LYS A 211 10.46 -19.97 -4.15
C LYS A 211 11.01 -19.25 -2.93
N LEU A 212 10.11 -18.76 -2.08
CA LEU A 212 10.40 -18.21 -0.75
C LEU A 212 9.56 -18.96 0.28
N VAL A 213 10.16 -19.37 1.39
CA VAL A 213 9.50 -20.15 2.44
C VAL A 213 9.78 -19.53 3.79
N PHE A 214 8.70 -19.37 4.54
CA PHE A 214 8.72 -18.98 5.95
C PHE A 214 8.20 -20.12 6.81
N ARG A 215 8.72 -20.27 8.02
CA ARG A 215 8.26 -21.25 9.02
C ARG A 215 7.67 -20.53 10.22
N LYS A 216 6.71 -21.17 10.88
CA LYS A 216 6.07 -20.70 12.11
C LYS A 216 7.10 -20.28 13.15
N ASN A 217 6.91 -19.09 13.71
CA ASN A 217 7.63 -18.64 14.90
C ASN A 217 6.93 -19.19 16.14
N LEU A 218 7.55 -20.16 16.80
CA LEU A 218 6.99 -20.78 18.01
C LEU A 218 6.97 -19.85 19.22
N ASN A 219 7.77 -18.77 19.18
CA ASN A 219 7.86 -17.76 20.24
C ASN A 219 7.07 -16.50 19.93
N TYR A 220 6.18 -16.53 18.91
CA TYR A 220 5.36 -15.36 18.59
C TYR A 220 4.48 -14.97 19.77
N PHE A 221 4.39 -13.68 20.04
CA PHE A 221 3.80 -13.17 21.28
C PHE A 221 2.27 -13.09 21.27
N GLU A 222 1.63 -13.12 20.09
CA GLU A 222 0.17 -13.05 19.99
C GLU A 222 -0.47 -14.42 20.19
N CYS A 223 -1.64 -14.37 20.85
CA CYS A 223 -2.54 -15.50 21.04
C CYS A 223 -3.94 -15.11 20.59
N ASP A 224 -4.74 -16.08 20.22
CA ASP A 224 -6.15 -15.88 19.96
C ASP A 224 -6.96 -15.71 21.28
N GLU A 225 -8.29 -15.53 21.15
CA GLU A 225 -9.19 -15.38 22.29
C GLU A 225 -9.25 -16.62 23.20
N ALA A 226 -8.90 -17.79 22.68
CA ALA A 226 -8.82 -19.04 23.44
C ALA A 226 -7.46 -19.21 24.17
N GLY A 227 -6.51 -18.32 23.90
CA GLY A 227 -5.13 -18.37 24.43
C GLY A 227 -4.22 -19.27 23.63
N GLU A 228 -4.62 -19.74 22.44
CA GLU A 228 -3.76 -20.49 21.54
C GLU A 228 -2.80 -19.55 20.79
N ARG A 229 -1.52 -19.91 20.77
CA ARG A 229 -0.47 -19.09 20.14
C ARG A 229 -0.56 -19.09 18.62
N LEU A 230 -0.57 -17.91 18.04
CA LEU A 230 -0.53 -17.71 16.59
C LEU A 230 0.90 -17.92 16.01
N PRO A 231 1.02 -18.16 14.72
CA PRO A 231 -0.02 -18.50 13.75
C PRO A 231 -0.45 -19.98 13.86
N TYR A 232 -1.63 -20.34 13.32
CA TYR A 232 -2.09 -21.74 13.33
C TYR A 232 -1.33 -22.62 12.32
N ILE A 233 -0.99 -22.07 11.14
CA ILE A 233 -0.30 -22.80 10.07
C ILE A 233 1.21 -22.89 10.32
N ASP A 234 1.84 -23.95 9.80
CA ASP A 234 3.25 -24.25 10.05
C ASP A 234 4.20 -23.49 9.12
N ALA A 235 3.74 -23.13 7.93
CA ALA A 235 4.58 -22.47 6.94
C ALA A 235 3.79 -21.64 5.93
N VAL A 236 4.47 -20.65 5.33
CA VAL A 236 4.04 -19.94 4.13
C VAL A 236 5.02 -20.21 3.01
N SER A 237 4.52 -20.59 1.85
CA SER A 237 5.32 -20.91 0.66
C SER A 237 4.88 -20.04 -0.52
N ILE A 238 5.77 -19.16 -0.97
CA ILE A 238 5.54 -18.22 -2.06
C ILE A 238 6.28 -18.70 -3.30
N SER A 239 5.56 -18.86 -4.40
CA SER A 239 6.12 -19.18 -5.72
C SER A 239 6.13 -17.91 -6.61
N PHE A 240 7.00 -17.90 -7.63
CA PHE A 240 7.20 -16.73 -8.48
C PHE A 240 6.93 -17.05 -9.96
N LEU A 241 5.71 -17.52 -10.29
CA LEU A 241 5.28 -17.68 -11.67
C LEU A 241 4.88 -16.31 -12.25
N ILE A 242 5.64 -15.83 -13.22
CA ILE A 242 5.43 -14.50 -13.82
C ILE A 242 4.15 -14.44 -14.64
N ASP A 243 3.82 -15.52 -15.39
CA ASP A 243 2.59 -15.58 -16.18
C ASP A 243 1.38 -15.84 -15.30
N LYS A 244 0.53 -14.83 -15.16
CA LYS A 244 -0.68 -14.88 -14.34
C LYS A 244 -1.69 -15.93 -14.83
N GLN A 245 -1.71 -16.25 -16.13
CA GLN A 245 -2.60 -17.28 -16.66
C GLN A 245 -2.11 -18.68 -16.28
N VAL A 246 -0.80 -18.91 -16.30
CA VAL A 246 -0.20 -20.15 -15.78
C VAL A 246 -0.46 -20.27 -14.28
N ALA A 247 -0.25 -19.20 -13.50
CA ALA A 247 -0.55 -19.18 -12.09
C ALA A 247 -2.03 -19.50 -11.78
N PHE A 248 -2.97 -18.93 -12.57
CA PHE A 248 -4.39 -19.25 -12.47
C PHE A 248 -4.68 -20.75 -12.73
N LEU A 249 -4.08 -21.33 -13.76
CA LEU A 249 -4.27 -22.76 -14.06
C LEU A 249 -3.71 -23.67 -12.94
N GLU A 250 -2.60 -23.30 -12.31
CA GLU A 250 -2.06 -24.04 -11.15
C GLU A 250 -2.94 -23.86 -9.90
N PHE A 251 -3.53 -22.66 -9.70
CA PHE A 251 -4.52 -22.43 -8.64
C PHE A 251 -5.75 -23.34 -8.81
N ILE A 252 -6.33 -23.42 -10.03
CA ILE A 252 -7.46 -24.30 -10.33
C ILE A 252 -7.15 -25.79 -10.09
N LYS A 253 -5.87 -26.16 -10.18
CA LYS A 253 -5.38 -27.52 -9.85
C LYS A 253 -5.07 -27.69 -8.36
N SER A 254 -5.44 -26.75 -7.51
CA SER A 254 -5.16 -26.75 -6.06
C SER A 254 -3.66 -26.83 -5.70
N LYS A 255 -2.80 -26.22 -6.53
CA LYS A 255 -1.37 -26.06 -6.22
C LYS A 255 -1.10 -24.83 -5.36
N PHE A 256 -2.01 -23.87 -5.37
CA PHE A 256 -2.04 -22.69 -4.53
C PHE A 256 -3.34 -22.65 -3.74
N ASP A 257 -3.27 -22.18 -2.52
CA ASP A 257 -4.41 -22.00 -1.61
C ASP A 257 -5.05 -20.61 -1.77
N PHE A 258 -4.30 -19.66 -2.32
CA PHE A 258 -4.73 -18.27 -2.47
C PHE A 258 -4.22 -17.66 -3.78
N MET A 259 -5.03 -16.78 -4.35
CA MET A 259 -4.66 -15.96 -5.50
C MET A 259 -5.25 -14.56 -5.33
N SER A 260 -4.39 -13.54 -5.30
CA SER A 260 -4.80 -12.14 -5.22
C SER A 260 -5.01 -11.55 -6.60
N GLY A 261 -6.12 -10.81 -6.73
CA GLY A 261 -6.51 -10.12 -7.95
C GLY A 261 -6.96 -11.04 -9.08
N ILE A 262 -7.87 -10.55 -9.90
CA ILE A 262 -8.41 -11.26 -11.06
C ILE A 262 -7.96 -10.54 -12.32
N ASP A 263 -7.10 -11.19 -13.12
CA ASP A 263 -6.59 -10.63 -14.36
C ASP A 263 -7.66 -10.61 -15.46
N ALA A 264 -7.68 -9.56 -16.28
CA ALA A 264 -8.64 -9.38 -17.35
C ALA A 264 -8.67 -10.53 -18.37
N ARG A 265 -7.58 -11.28 -18.50
CA ARG A 265 -7.45 -12.41 -19.44
C ARG A 265 -8.28 -13.63 -19.06
N TYR A 266 -8.56 -13.82 -17.75
CA TYR A 266 -9.35 -14.98 -17.26
C TYR A 266 -10.54 -14.57 -16.39
N LYS A 267 -10.82 -13.27 -16.21
CA LYS A 267 -11.96 -12.82 -15.40
C LYS A 267 -13.29 -13.42 -15.87
N ASP A 268 -13.51 -13.48 -17.17
CA ASP A 268 -14.74 -14.02 -17.76
C ASP A 268 -14.83 -15.56 -17.69
N GLU A 269 -13.69 -16.23 -17.47
CA GLU A 269 -13.63 -17.66 -17.17
C GLU A 269 -14.07 -17.94 -15.73
N LEU A 270 -13.71 -17.05 -14.79
CA LEU A 270 -13.93 -17.21 -13.36
C LEU A 270 -15.28 -16.61 -12.92
N LEU A 271 -15.62 -15.42 -13.43
CA LEU A 271 -16.77 -14.63 -12.98
C LEU A 271 -17.87 -14.51 -14.02
N THR A 272 -19.07 -14.29 -13.53
CA THR A 272 -20.22 -13.82 -14.31
C THR A 272 -20.12 -12.31 -14.57
N TYR A 273 -21.02 -11.74 -15.37
CA TYR A 273 -21.02 -10.29 -15.66
C TYR A 273 -21.41 -9.40 -14.47
N ASP A 274 -21.94 -9.99 -13.41
CA ASP A 274 -22.33 -9.34 -12.15
C ASP A 274 -21.37 -9.68 -11.00
N GLY A 275 -20.16 -10.14 -11.34
CA GLY A 275 -19.07 -10.34 -10.38
C GLY A 275 -19.19 -11.57 -9.50
N GLN A 276 -20.16 -12.45 -9.75
CA GLN A 276 -20.33 -13.68 -9.00
C GLN A 276 -19.43 -14.79 -9.55
N LEU A 277 -19.01 -15.69 -8.69
CA LEU A 277 -18.27 -16.89 -9.12
C LEU A 277 -19.14 -17.74 -10.05
N ARG A 278 -18.56 -18.30 -11.12
CA ARG A 278 -19.27 -19.23 -11.99
C ARG A 278 -19.50 -20.56 -11.29
N LYS A 279 -20.69 -21.17 -11.50
CA LYS A 279 -21.14 -22.43 -10.88
C LYS A 279 -20.10 -23.56 -10.91
N LYS A 280 -19.29 -23.68 -11.97
CA LYS A 280 -18.28 -24.72 -12.09
C LYS A 280 -17.13 -24.61 -11.08
N TYR A 281 -17.04 -23.48 -10.37
CA TYR A 281 -16.01 -23.19 -9.37
C TYR A 281 -16.56 -23.08 -7.95
N GLU A 282 -17.88 -22.94 -7.75
CA GLU A 282 -18.52 -22.72 -6.44
C GLU A 282 -18.16 -23.80 -5.39
N ASP A 283 -17.96 -25.05 -5.83
CA ASP A 283 -17.58 -26.15 -4.94
C ASP A 283 -16.06 -26.23 -4.67
N LYS A 284 -15.25 -25.39 -5.29
CA LYS A 284 -13.78 -25.50 -5.28
C LYS A 284 -13.05 -24.24 -4.85
N ILE A 285 -13.66 -23.09 -5.03
CA ILE A 285 -13.08 -21.79 -4.83
C ILE A 285 -14.04 -20.93 -4.03
N GLU A 286 -13.54 -20.25 -3.03
CA GLU A 286 -14.22 -19.17 -2.35
C GLU A 286 -13.79 -17.83 -2.97
N LEU A 287 -14.75 -16.97 -3.28
CA LEU A 287 -14.50 -15.61 -3.74
C LEU A 287 -14.62 -14.66 -2.56
N ILE A 288 -13.49 -14.15 -2.11
CA ILE A 288 -13.42 -13.14 -1.06
C ILE A 288 -13.39 -11.76 -1.71
N THR A 289 -14.28 -10.87 -1.31
CA THR A 289 -14.36 -9.49 -1.79
C THR A 289 -14.36 -8.54 -0.60
N GLU A 290 -13.42 -7.63 -0.59
CA GLU A 290 -13.26 -6.64 0.48
C GLU A 290 -13.20 -5.23 -0.10
N PRO A 291 -13.63 -4.20 0.63
CA PRO A 291 -13.38 -2.83 0.28
C PRO A 291 -11.88 -2.59 0.10
N TYR A 292 -11.47 -2.18 -1.08
CA TYR A 292 -10.08 -1.85 -1.36
C TYR A 292 -9.90 -0.35 -1.36
N LEU A 293 -9.04 0.16 -0.50
CA LEU A 293 -8.78 1.60 -0.34
C LEU A 293 -8.01 2.15 -1.57
N ASN A 294 -8.60 2.00 -2.74
CA ASN A 294 -8.08 2.46 -4.02
C ASN A 294 -9.14 3.28 -4.76
N THR A 295 -8.74 4.44 -5.25
CA THR A 295 -9.56 5.25 -6.15
C THR A 295 -8.87 5.35 -7.50
N GLU A 296 -9.53 4.79 -8.54
CA GLU A 296 -9.13 4.94 -9.93
C GLU A 296 -9.79 6.20 -10.50
N TYR A 297 -9.02 7.06 -11.13
CA TYR A 297 -9.53 8.34 -11.61
C TYR A 297 -8.83 8.82 -12.88
N PHE A 298 -9.48 9.76 -13.57
CA PHE A 298 -8.87 10.55 -14.62
C PHE A 298 -8.67 11.97 -14.13
N SER A 299 -7.51 12.52 -14.42
CA SER A 299 -7.11 13.86 -14.01
C SER A 299 -6.81 14.76 -15.19
N PHE A 300 -7.05 16.04 -14.99
CA PHE A 300 -6.53 17.10 -15.85
C PHE A 300 -5.35 17.79 -15.19
N PHE A 301 -4.33 18.09 -15.96
CA PHE A 301 -3.34 19.08 -15.55
C PHE A 301 -3.98 20.48 -15.66
N ILE A 302 -3.91 21.26 -14.61
CA ILE A 302 -4.45 22.61 -14.55
C ILE A 302 -3.34 23.59 -14.91
N ASP A 303 -3.26 23.92 -16.19
CA ASP A 303 -2.31 24.90 -16.68
C ASP A 303 -2.82 26.32 -16.40
N PRO A 304 -2.07 27.15 -15.65
CA PRO A 304 -2.45 28.55 -15.44
C PRO A 304 -2.49 29.38 -16.73
N ASN A 305 -1.85 28.91 -17.81
CA ASN A 305 -1.82 29.51 -19.13
C ASN A 305 -2.74 28.80 -20.14
N ASP A 306 -3.72 28.01 -19.68
CA ASP A 306 -4.65 27.29 -20.55
C ASP A 306 -5.34 28.29 -21.52
N PRO A 307 -5.25 28.10 -22.84
CA PRO A 307 -5.84 28.99 -23.83
C PRO A 307 -7.38 29.06 -23.74
N LEU A 308 -8.03 28.10 -23.08
CA LEU A 308 -9.47 28.15 -22.82
C LEU A 308 -9.83 29.21 -21.75
N GLY A 309 -8.88 29.57 -20.90
CA GLY A 309 -9.14 30.36 -19.71
C GLY A 309 -9.86 29.57 -18.62
N PRO A 310 -9.94 30.08 -17.39
CA PRO A 310 -10.38 29.33 -16.21
C PRO A 310 -11.81 28.80 -16.30
N ASP A 311 -12.75 29.63 -16.80
CA ASP A 311 -14.18 29.28 -16.82
C ASP A 311 -14.47 28.16 -17.83
N ARG A 312 -13.97 28.28 -19.06
CA ARG A 312 -14.17 27.28 -20.10
C ARG A 312 -13.43 25.98 -19.80
N ALA A 313 -12.22 26.07 -19.24
CA ALA A 313 -11.48 24.91 -18.78
C ALA A 313 -12.21 24.20 -17.62
N CYS A 314 -12.86 24.92 -16.72
CA CYS A 314 -13.72 24.36 -15.67
C CYS A 314 -14.94 23.64 -16.30
N ALA A 315 -15.65 24.29 -17.21
CA ALA A 315 -16.81 23.71 -17.90
C ALA A 315 -16.43 22.44 -18.68
N LEU A 316 -15.26 22.40 -19.32
CA LEU A 316 -14.72 21.22 -20.01
C LEU A 316 -14.55 20.03 -19.03
N ARG A 317 -13.90 20.24 -17.89
CA ARG A 317 -13.69 19.19 -16.88
C ARG A 317 -15.02 18.67 -16.32
N GLN A 318 -15.98 19.57 -16.06
CA GLN A 318 -17.32 19.20 -15.61
C GLN A 318 -18.07 18.38 -16.67
N ALA A 319 -18.05 18.81 -17.95
CA ALA A 319 -18.68 18.09 -19.04
C ALA A 319 -18.10 16.67 -19.20
N VAL A 320 -16.78 16.53 -19.11
CA VAL A 320 -16.11 15.21 -19.15
C VAL A 320 -16.51 14.36 -17.95
N SER A 321 -16.61 14.92 -16.74
CA SER A 321 -17.04 14.16 -15.57
C SER A 321 -18.49 13.67 -15.69
N LEU A 322 -19.40 14.50 -16.23
CA LEU A 322 -20.81 14.17 -16.40
C LEU A 322 -21.08 13.18 -17.55
N CYS A 323 -20.25 13.14 -18.60
CA CYS A 323 -20.47 12.25 -19.74
C CYS A 323 -20.04 10.79 -19.50
N ILE A 324 -19.28 10.49 -18.44
CA ILE A 324 -18.77 9.14 -18.19
C ILE A 324 -19.81 8.34 -17.39
N ASP A 325 -20.39 7.32 -18.02
CA ASP A 325 -21.27 6.34 -17.39
C ASP A 325 -20.42 5.29 -16.65
N ARG A 326 -20.16 5.55 -15.36
CA ARG A 326 -19.28 4.73 -14.53
C ARG A 326 -19.90 3.36 -14.22
N GLU A 327 -21.22 3.29 -14.04
CA GLU A 327 -21.93 2.01 -13.81
C GLU A 327 -21.80 1.09 -15.02
N LYS A 328 -22.06 1.65 -16.21
CA LYS A 328 -21.89 0.92 -17.47
C LYS A 328 -20.46 0.47 -17.68
N MET A 329 -19.48 1.32 -17.37
CA MET A 329 -18.06 1.00 -17.46
C MET A 329 -17.69 -0.18 -16.55
N LEU A 330 -18.06 -0.15 -15.27
CA LEU A 330 -17.81 -1.24 -14.33
C LEU A 330 -18.47 -2.54 -14.77
N ARG A 331 -19.74 -2.47 -15.15
CA ARG A 331 -20.50 -3.65 -15.58
C ARG A 331 -19.86 -4.38 -16.76
N TYR A 332 -19.43 -3.66 -17.78
CA TYR A 332 -18.92 -4.27 -19.01
C TYR A 332 -17.41 -4.52 -19.01
N LEU A 333 -16.64 -3.70 -18.31
CA LEU A 333 -15.17 -3.81 -18.33
C LEU A 333 -14.59 -4.44 -17.07
N ARG A 334 -15.35 -4.51 -15.97
CA ARG A 334 -14.88 -5.01 -14.65
C ARG A 334 -15.85 -6.01 -14.01
N ASN A 335 -16.79 -6.58 -14.78
CA ASN A 335 -17.78 -7.55 -14.30
C ASN A 335 -18.54 -7.06 -13.05
N GLY A 336 -18.83 -5.76 -12.95
CA GLY A 336 -19.49 -5.16 -11.80
C GLY A 336 -18.63 -5.05 -10.53
N ILE A 337 -17.35 -5.39 -10.60
CA ILE A 337 -16.42 -5.27 -9.46
C ILE A 337 -16.05 -3.80 -9.26
N GLY A 338 -16.15 -3.34 -8.01
CA GLY A 338 -15.92 -1.96 -7.61
C GLY A 338 -17.18 -1.12 -7.55
N GLU A 339 -17.04 0.11 -7.09
CA GLU A 339 -18.13 1.08 -6.95
C GLU A 339 -17.94 2.26 -7.92
N PRO A 340 -19.03 2.83 -8.47
CA PRO A 340 -18.94 4.02 -9.30
C PRO A 340 -18.44 5.20 -8.47
N GLY A 341 -17.31 5.78 -8.83
CA GLY A 341 -16.73 6.94 -8.15
C GLY A 341 -17.54 8.22 -8.38
N THR A 342 -18.75 8.30 -7.81
CA THR A 342 -19.65 9.46 -7.88
C THR A 342 -19.54 10.38 -6.66
N GLY A 343 -18.90 9.92 -5.60
CA GLY A 343 -18.76 10.59 -4.31
C GLY A 343 -17.44 11.34 -4.07
N GLY A 344 -16.60 11.47 -5.09
CA GLY A 344 -15.29 12.14 -4.95
C GLY A 344 -14.13 11.18 -4.82
N MET A 345 -13.03 11.63 -4.19
CA MET A 345 -11.77 10.89 -4.14
C MET A 345 -11.66 9.91 -2.97
N ILE A 346 -12.38 10.15 -1.88
CA ILE A 346 -12.30 9.31 -0.68
C ILE A 346 -13.10 8.02 -0.92
N PRO A 347 -12.46 6.83 -0.90
CA PRO A 347 -13.17 5.57 -1.12
C PRO A 347 -14.09 5.21 0.05
N ALA A 348 -15.03 4.29 -0.21
CA ALA A 348 -15.87 3.70 0.83
C ALA A 348 -15.01 3.05 1.93
N GLY A 349 -15.50 3.14 3.18
CA GLY A 349 -14.79 2.62 4.37
C GLY A 349 -13.96 3.66 5.11
N LEU A 350 -13.67 4.83 4.53
CA LEU A 350 -12.95 5.90 5.22
C LEU A 350 -13.87 7.02 5.71
N PRO A 351 -13.56 7.63 6.87
CA PRO A 351 -14.24 8.84 7.32
C PRO A 351 -14.17 9.96 6.28
N GLY A 352 -15.27 10.68 6.06
CA GLY A 352 -15.37 11.71 5.01
C GLY A 352 -15.80 11.19 3.64
N HIS A 353 -15.97 9.87 3.46
CA HIS A 353 -16.61 9.33 2.25
C HIS A 353 -18.05 9.84 2.11
N SER A 354 -18.44 10.20 0.90
CA SER A 354 -19.80 10.67 0.58
C SER A 354 -20.20 10.21 -0.81
N ASN A 355 -21.44 9.79 -0.95
CA ASN A 355 -22.02 9.39 -2.25
C ASN A 355 -22.74 10.55 -2.96
N THR A 356 -22.74 11.77 -2.42
CA THR A 356 -23.59 12.87 -2.87
C THR A 356 -22.85 14.10 -3.40
N ILE A 357 -21.53 14.18 -3.22
CA ILE A 357 -20.75 15.40 -3.50
C ILE A 357 -20.05 15.42 -4.87
N GLY A 358 -20.09 14.32 -5.62
CA GLY A 358 -19.43 14.22 -6.92
C GLY A 358 -20.36 14.40 -8.11
N TYR A 359 -19.89 14.02 -9.29
CA TYR A 359 -20.63 14.11 -10.53
C TYR A 359 -21.23 12.76 -10.92
N GLY A 360 -22.57 12.66 -10.94
CA GLY A 360 -23.30 11.56 -11.55
C GLY A 360 -23.23 11.61 -13.08
N TYR A 361 -23.74 10.56 -13.75
CA TYR A 361 -23.87 10.55 -15.20
C TYR A 361 -25.05 11.39 -15.67
N ASP A 362 -24.79 12.43 -16.46
CA ASP A 362 -25.79 13.28 -17.13
C ASP A 362 -25.27 13.73 -18.51
N LEU A 363 -25.55 12.93 -19.52
CA LEU A 363 -25.12 13.18 -20.88
C LEU A 363 -25.71 14.48 -21.46
N LYS A 364 -26.97 14.81 -21.10
CA LYS A 364 -27.63 16.00 -21.62
C LYS A 364 -27.02 17.28 -21.04
N GLN A 365 -26.71 17.26 -19.74
CA GLN A 365 -26.03 18.39 -19.11
C GLN A 365 -24.60 18.54 -19.64
N ALA A 366 -23.88 17.42 -19.85
CA ALA A 366 -22.56 17.45 -20.46
C ALA A 366 -22.57 18.10 -21.86
N GLN A 367 -23.51 17.70 -22.73
CA GLN A 367 -23.70 18.28 -24.07
C GLN A 367 -24.04 19.78 -23.99
N ARG A 368 -24.88 20.16 -23.04
CA ARG A 368 -25.23 21.59 -22.82
C ARG A 368 -24.00 22.41 -22.43
N LEU A 369 -23.20 21.93 -21.48
CA LEU A 369 -21.96 22.61 -21.07
C LEU A 369 -20.98 22.80 -22.24
N VAL A 370 -20.85 21.79 -23.10
CA VAL A 370 -20.00 21.89 -24.30
C VAL A 370 -20.53 22.98 -25.24
N ALA A 371 -21.84 23.02 -25.53
CA ALA A 371 -22.45 23.99 -26.43
C ALA A 371 -22.40 25.43 -25.87
N GLU A 372 -22.80 25.64 -24.62
CA GLU A 372 -22.81 26.94 -23.97
C GLU A 372 -21.41 27.57 -23.85
N ASN A 373 -20.37 26.75 -23.77
CA ASN A 373 -19.00 27.21 -23.65
C ASN A 373 -18.19 27.12 -24.97
N HIS A 374 -18.85 26.83 -26.10
CA HIS A 374 -18.23 26.75 -27.42
C HIS A 374 -17.00 25.83 -27.43
N LEU A 375 -17.17 24.61 -26.92
CA LEU A 375 -16.12 23.60 -26.80
C LEU A 375 -16.21 22.50 -27.87
N GLU A 376 -17.19 22.57 -28.79
CA GLU A 376 -17.38 21.59 -29.85
C GLU A 376 -16.09 21.44 -30.67
N GLY A 377 -15.68 20.19 -30.89
CA GLY A 377 -14.47 19.87 -31.63
C GLY A 377 -13.16 20.10 -30.86
N TYR A 378 -13.21 20.54 -29.60
CA TYR A 378 -11.99 20.67 -28.79
C TYR A 378 -11.32 19.30 -28.62
N LEU A 379 -10.01 19.25 -28.88
CA LEU A 379 -9.23 18.02 -28.84
C LEU A 379 -8.66 17.77 -27.45
N LEU A 380 -9.08 16.68 -26.82
CA LEU A 380 -8.48 16.14 -25.61
C LEU A 380 -7.43 15.09 -25.93
N GLN A 381 -6.29 15.17 -25.27
CA GLN A 381 -5.24 14.16 -25.33
C GLN A 381 -5.29 13.30 -24.06
N LEU A 382 -5.86 12.09 -24.18
CA LEU A 382 -5.99 11.14 -23.09
C LEU A 382 -4.80 10.21 -23.05
N SER A 383 -4.05 10.21 -21.96
CA SER A 383 -2.90 9.33 -21.73
C SER A 383 -3.24 8.21 -20.74
N THR A 384 -2.87 6.98 -21.09
CA THR A 384 -3.08 5.79 -20.27
C THR A 384 -1.96 4.76 -20.47
N VAL A 385 -2.00 3.66 -19.71
CA VAL A 385 -1.11 2.50 -19.89
C VAL A 385 -1.87 1.31 -20.47
N ALA A 386 -1.15 0.30 -20.94
CA ALA A 386 -1.73 -0.84 -21.65
C ALA A 386 -2.83 -1.57 -20.86
N ASP A 387 -2.63 -1.77 -19.57
CA ASP A 387 -3.58 -2.49 -18.68
C ASP A 387 -4.93 -1.77 -18.52
N TYR A 388 -5.01 -0.50 -18.89
CA TYR A 388 -6.21 0.35 -18.79
C TYR A 388 -6.66 0.91 -20.15
N ALA A 389 -6.16 0.33 -21.25
CA ALA A 389 -6.50 0.80 -22.59
C ALA A 389 -7.99 0.60 -22.94
N ASP A 390 -8.63 -0.42 -22.37
CA ASP A 390 -10.07 -0.68 -22.52
C ASP A 390 -10.92 0.42 -21.86
N ILE A 391 -10.58 0.83 -20.64
CA ILE A 391 -11.21 1.97 -19.96
C ILE A 391 -10.94 3.27 -20.72
N GLY A 392 -9.70 3.47 -21.18
CA GLY A 392 -9.35 4.65 -22.01
C GLY A 392 -10.21 4.75 -23.27
N LYS A 393 -10.43 3.65 -23.99
CA LYS A 393 -11.32 3.60 -25.16
C LYS A 393 -12.78 3.89 -24.80
N PHE A 394 -13.24 3.37 -23.67
CA PHE A 394 -14.59 3.66 -23.19
C PHE A 394 -14.75 5.15 -22.92
N VAL A 395 -13.83 5.77 -22.16
CA VAL A 395 -13.84 7.20 -21.87
C VAL A 395 -13.76 8.04 -23.15
N GLN A 396 -12.89 7.69 -24.08
CA GLN A 396 -12.81 8.32 -25.41
C GLN A 396 -14.17 8.34 -26.10
N SER A 397 -14.82 7.19 -26.19
CA SER A 397 -16.16 7.05 -26.81
C SER A 397 -17.22 7.91 -26.13
N GLN A 398 -17.19 8.03 -24.77
CA GLN A 398 -18.15 8.87 -24.04
C GLN A 398 -17.90 10.36 -24.26
N VAL A 399 -16.63 10.78 -24.30
CA VAL A 399 -16.22 12.17 -24.57
C VAL A 399 -16.62 12.59 -25.99
N GLU A 400 -16.51 11.71 -26.96
CA GLU A 400 -16.92 12.00 -28.37
C GLU A 400 -18.44 12.18 -28.50
N GLN A 401 -19.27 11.54 -27.65
CA GLN A 401 -20.73 11.69 -27.64
C GLN A 401 -21.21 13.10 -27.24
N ILE A 402 -20.37 13.88 -26.57
CA ILE A 402 -20.69 15.24 -26.17
C ILE A 402 -20.16 16.32 -27.14
N GLY A 403 -19.64 15.89 -28.31
CA GLY A 403 -19.17 16.80 -29.36
C GLY A 403 -17.70 17.22 -29.24
N LEU A 404 -16.96 16.65 -28.29
CA LEU A 404 -15.49 16.83 -28.19
C LEU A 404 -14.78 15.84 -29.10
N GLN A 405 -13.50 16.09 -29.37
CA GLN A 405 -12.59 15.11 -29.97
C GLN A 405 -11.68 14.54 -28.88
N CYS A 406 -11.37 13.23 -28.94
CA CYS A 406 -10.48 12.61 -27.97
C CYS A 406 -9.45 11.72 -28.67
N LYS A 407 -8.18 12.00 -28.47
CA LYS A 407 -7.07 11.17 -28.94
C LYS A 407 -6.45 10.44 -27.76
N MET A 408 -6.54 9.11 -27.77
CA MET A 408 -5.93 8.29 -26.74
C MET A 408 -4.50 7.91 -27.11
N GLU A 409 -3.59 8.04 -26.16
CA GLU A 409 -2.20 7.59 -26.25
C GLU A 409 -1.92 6.56 -25.15
N VAL A 410 -1.39 5.39 -25.55
CA VAL A 410 -0.98 4.33 -24.64
C VAL A 410 0.55 4.34 -24.54
N MET A 411 1.06 4.51 -23.33
CA MET A 411 2.50 4.62 -23.09
C MET A 411 2.99 3.66 -22.00
N PRO A 412 4.31 3.37 -21.93
CA PRO A 412 4.89 2.58 -20.84
C PRO A 412 4.65 3.24 -19.47
N PRO A 413 4.43 2.46 -18.38
CA PRO A 413 4.17 3.00 -17.04
C PRO A 413 5.24 3.96 -16.53
N ALA A 414 6.52 3.70 -16.82
CA ALA A 414 7.61 4.57 -16.41
C ALA A 414 7.56 5.95 -17.10
N THR A 415 7.29 5.97 -18.42
CA THR A 415 7.09 7.19 -19.20
C THR A 415 5.90 7.99 -18.67
N MET A 416 4.78 7.32 -18.42
CA MET A 416 3.59 7.95 -17.87
C MET A 416 3.86 8.61 -16.50
N ARG A 417 4.57 7.93 -15.60
CA ARG A 417 4.95 8.50 -14.31
C ARG A 417 5.82 9.75 -14.46
N SER A 418 6.83 9.70 -15.33
CA SER A 418 7.72 10.84 -15.58
C SER A 418 6.97 12.03 -16.17
N MET A 419 6.18 11.82 -17.22
CA MET A 419 5.42 12.89 -17.88
C MET A 419 4.35 13.51 -16.99
N ARG A 420 3.71 12.69 -16.14
CA ARG A 420 2.76 13.17 -15.13
C ARG A 420 3.44 14.05 -14.10
N ALA A 421 4.63 13.64 -13.61
CA ALA A 421 5.38 14.41 -12.62
C ALA A 421 5.90 15.76 -13.15
N THR A 422 6.15 15.86 -14.46
CA THR A 422 6.61 17.09 -15.12
C THR A 422 5.48 17.98 -15.67
N GLY A 423 4.19 17.61 -15.45
CA GLY A 423 3.05 18.35 -15.96
C GLY A 423 2.91 18.31 -17.49
N SER A 424 3.47 17.28 -18.15
CA SER A 424 3.49 17.16 -19.60
C SER A 424 2.27 16.43 -20.18
N LEU A 425 1.30 16.03 -19.34
CA LEU A 425 0.07 15.35 -19.74
C LEU A 425 -1.13 16.25 -19.49
N GLN A 426 -2.03 16.36 -20.50
CA GLN A 426 -3.24 17.19 -20.41
C GLN A 426 -4.34 16.48 -19.63
N PHE A 427 -4.72 15.29 -20.05
CA PHE A 427 -5.77 14.45 -19.47
C PHE A 427 -5.25 13.03 -19.34
N PHE A 428 -5.24 12.48 -18.16
CA PHE A 428 -4.52 11.24 -17.91
C PHE A 428 -5.18 10.37 -16.83
N ARG A 429 -5.04 9.06 -16.99
CA ARG A 429 -5.43 8.08 -15.98
C ARG A 429 -4.48 8.11 -14.79
N SER A 430 -5.02 7.99 -13.62
CA SER A 430 -4.28 7.79 -12.38
C SER A 430 -5.01 6.84 -11.42
N SER A 431 -4.36 6.46 -10.36
CA SER A 431 -4.94 5.75 -9.21
C SER A 431 -4.21 6.16 -7.95
N TRP A 432 -4.90 6.01 -6.84
CA TRP A 432 -4.31 6.17 -5.53
C TRP A 432 -4.81 5.08 -4.59
N VAL A 433 -3.88 4.31 -4.07
CA VAL A 433 -4.10 3.35 -2.98
C VAL A 433 -3.67 4.04 -1.70
N ALA A 434 -4.48 3.95 -0.65
CA ALA A 434 -4.10 4.53 0.63
C ALA A 434 -2.84 3.85 1.20
N ASP A 435 -1.90 4.66 1.65
CA ASP A 435 -0.71 4.18 2.38
C ASP A 435 -1.08 3.82 3.83
N TYR A 436 -2.11 4.46 4.38
CA TYR A 436 -2.72 4.21 5.68
C TYR A 436 -4.20 4.63 5.63
N PRO A 437 -5.09 4.05 6.46
CA PRO A 437 -6.53 4.25 6.36
C PRO A 437 -6.99 5.59 6.95
N ASP A 438 -6.58 6.70 6.36
CA ASP A 438 -7.08 8.05 6.65
C ASP A 438 -7.38 8.77 5.32
N ALA A 439 -8.48 9.52 5.28
CA ALA A 439 -8.88 10.27 4.10
C ALA A 439 -7.89 11.39 3.74
N GLU A 440 -7.09 11.85 4.68
CA GLU A 440 -5.99 12.78 4.44
C GLU A 440 -5.08 12.29 3.32
N ASN A 441 -4.83 10.98 3.24
CA ASN A 441 -4.01 10.36 2.22
C ASN A 441 -4.47 10.67 0.79
N TYR A 442 -5.78 10.80 0.57
CA TYR A 442 -6.38 11.19 -0.73
C TYR A 442 -6.44 12.69 -0.91
N LEU A 443 -6.69 13.42 0.16
CA LEU A 443 -6.87 14.87 0.10
C LEU A 443 -5.53 15.61 -0.07
N SER A 444 -4.44 15.04 0.41
CA SER A 444 -3.08 15.53 0.17
C SER A 444 -2.73 15.69 -1.31
N LEU A 445 -3.39 14.93 -2.20
CA LEU A 445 -3.20 14.96 -3.66
C LEU A 445 -3.63 16.29 -4.30
N PHE A 446 -4.34 17.15 -3.58
CA PHE A 446 -4.89 18.40 -4.11
C PHE A 446 -4.42 19.63 -3.36
N THR A 447 -3.53 19.52 -2.38
CA THR A 447 -2.96 20.68 -1.68
C THR A 447 -1.92 21.39 -2.53
N THR A 448 -1.89 22.70 -2.43
CA THR A 448 -0.94 23.54 -3.19
C THR A 448 0.51 23.25 -2.80
N SER A 449 0.78 22.86 -1.54
CA SER A 449 2.12 22.51 -1.04
C SER A 449 2.69 21.23 -1.65
N ASN A 450 1.83 20.38 -2.22
CA ASN A 450 2.19 19.05 -2.71
C ASN A 450 2.31 18.97 -4.24
N PHE A 451 2.58 20.07 -4.92
CA PHE A 451 2.78 20.06 -6.38
C PHE A 451 3.88 19.10 -6.80
N ALA A 452 3.60 18.33 -7.85
CA ALA A 452 4.62 17.55 -8.53
C ALA A 452 5.71 18.49 -9.14
N PRO A 453 6.98 18.07 -9.23
CA PRO A 453 7.49 16.72 -8.93
C PRO A 453 7.81 16.47 -7.45
N SER A 454 7.73 17.49 -6.57
CA SER A 454 8.12 17.38 -5.16
C SER A 454 7.07 16.70 -4.29
N GLY A 455 5.81 16.63 -4.77
CA GLY A 455 4.69 16.00 -4.09
C GLY A 455 3.72 15.31 -5.06
N PRO A 456 2.64 14.71 -4.55
CA PRO A 456 1.72 13.89 -5.32
C PRO A 456 0.61 14.67 -6.04
N ASN A 457 0.55 16.01 -5.95
CA ASN A 457 -0.42 16.82 -6.67
C ASN A 457 -0.03 16.96 -8.15
N TYR A 458 -0.31 15.94 -8.93
CA TYR A 458 -0.02 15.90 -10.38
C TYR A 458 -0.95 16.79 -11.20
N THR A 459 -2.05 17.24 -10.63
CA THR A 459 -3.02 18.12 -11.30
C THR A 459 -2.61 19.59 -11.26
N HIS A 460 -1.72 19.97 -10.35
CA HIS A 460 -1.42 21.36 -9.99
C HIS A 460 -2.67 22.15 -9.59
N TYR A 461 -3.65 21.44 -9.02
CA TYR A 461 -4.83 22.11 -8.45
C TYR A 461 -4.40 22.99 -7.29
N THR A 462 -4.95 24.21 -7.24
CA THR A 462 -4.71 25.17 -6.17
C THR A 462 -6.01 25.82 -5.74
N ASN A 463 -6.27 25.85 -4.45
CA ASN A 463 -7.41 26.52 -3.86
C ASN A 463 -7.12 26.89 -2.40
N PRO A 464 -6.94 28.18 -2.07
CA PRO A 464 -6.61 28.60 -0.70
C PRO A 464 -7.67 28.25 0.36
N LYS A 465 -8.93 28.06 -0.03
CA LYS A 465 -9.98 27.60 0.90
C LYS A 465 -9.82 26.10 1.19
N TYR A 466 -9.49 25.33 0.16
CA TYR A 466 -9.19 23.90 0.31
C TYR A 466 -7.98 23.70 1.22
N ASP A 467 -6.86 24.37 0.95
CA ASP A 467 -5.64 24.28 1.76
C ASP A 467 -5.92 24.60 3.23
N LYS A 468 -6.72 25.66 3.52
CA LYS A 468 -7.10 26.01 4.89
C LYS A 468 -7.97 24.95 5.57
N LEU A 469 -8.88 24.29 4.84
CA LEU A 469 -9.70 23.22 5.41
C LEU A 469 -8.86 21.97 5.68
N TYR A 470 -7.99 21.64 4.75
CA TYR A 470 -7.03 20.55 4.92
C TYR A 470 -6.13 20.77 6.15
N ASP A 471 -5.52 21.96 6.30
CA ASP A 471 -4.72 22.31 7.47
C ASP A 471 -5.52 22.20 8.78
N LYS A 472 -6.80 22.62 8.79
CA LYS A 472 -7.67 22.47 9.96
C LYS A 472 -7.93 20.99 10.29
N ALA A 473 -8.17 20.17 9.28
CA ALA A 473 -8.37 18.74 9.46
C ALA A 473 -7.13 18.08 10.08
N LEU A 474 -5.94 18.45 9.61
CA LEU A 474 -4.67 17.95 10.16
C LEU A 474 -4.41 18.32 11.62
N LEU A 475 -5.02 19.40 12.11
CA LEU A 475 -4.87 19.84 13.51
C LEU A 475 -6.02 19.34 14.41
N CYS A 476 -7.02 18.65 13.85
CA CYS A 476 -8.20 18.20 14.56
C CYS A 476 -8.02 16.79 15.10
N ASN A 477 -7.99 16.65 16.42
CA ASN A 477 -7.91 15.35 17.10
C ASN A 477 -9.26 14.64 17.21
N ASP A 478 -10.38 15.38 17.08
CA ASP A 478 -11.73 14.81 17.06
C ASP A 478 -12.02 14.19 15.69
N LEU A 479 -12.23 12.87 15.68
CA LEU A 479 -12.42 12.09 14.44
C LEU A 479 -13.69 12.50 13.68
N GLU A 480 -14.79 12.79 14.39
CA GLU A 480 -16.06 13.18 13.76
C GLU A 480 -15.95 14.57 13.14
N GLN A 481 -15.36 15.52 13.86
CA GLN A 481 -15.13 16.87 13.35
C GLN A 481 -14.12 16.85 12.19
N ARG A 482 -13.08 16.00 12.25
CA ARG A 482 -12.11 15.83 11.17
C ARG A 482 -12.78 15.28 9.90
N ALA A 483 -13.66 14.29 10.03
CA ALA A 483 -14.46 13.77 8.92
C ALA A 483 -15.34 14.83 8.25
N GLN A 484 -15.89 15.78 9.02
CA GLN A 484 -16.64 16.92 8.48
C GLN A 484 -15.77 17.88 7.66
N TYR A 485 -14.51 18.08 8.05
CA TYR A 485 -13.58 18.88 7.23
C TYR A 485 -13.18 18.17 5.94
N TYR A 486 -13.20 16.85 5.91
CA TYR A 486 -12.89 16.02 4.75
C TYR A 486 -14.04 15.99 3.70
N THR A 487 -15.26 16.20 4.13
CA THR A 487 -16.45 16.28 3.25
C THR A 487 -16.66 17.67 2.70
#